data_52905a472a1b3690a4f7b35efb0f1162
#
_entry.id   52905a472a1b3690a4f7b35efb0f1162
#
_cell.length_a   1.000
_cell.length_b   1.000
_cell.length_c   1.000
_cell.angle_alpha   90.00
_cell.angle_beta   90.00
_cell.angle_gamma   90.00
#
_symmetry.space_group_name_H-M   'P 1'
#
loop_
_entity.id
_entity.type
_entity.pdbx_description
1 polymer ?
#
loop_
_entity_poly.entity_id
_entity_poly.type
_entity_poly.pdbx_seq_one_letter_code
_entity_poly.pdbx_strand_id
1 'polypeptide(L)'
;MILRIGKNISQFYACSTFYLDSLVCSPQGSEILMKQMLAAMKDSKPLPAPKMTKEYHYKNYPTNSITTYIEIKTPRMITEKYEKQQWQLLDSTRNISGYPCKLAVCQFRGRTYKAWYTMEIEIEEGPWKFHGLPGLIVEIADIWDHYHFTLIGMRRENIKPVCFYRTDRDDMENVSRIEYLKGSREQYKLIQKRKKRRGQTMAYDFLERDYH
;
A
#
# COMPACT_ATOMS: atom_id res chain seq x y z
N MET A 1 -2.90 -4.31 6.05
CA MET A 1 -2.23 -3.03 5.73
C MET A 1 -2.27 -2.12 6.93
N ILE A 2 -1.32 -1.19 7.06
CA ILE A 2 -1.26 -0.19 8.14
C ILE A 2 -1.17 1.19 7.49
N LEU A 3 -2.03 2.10 7.91
CA LEU A 3 -1.92 3.53 7.67
C LEU A 3 -1.43 4.19 8.96
N ARG A 4 -0.32 4.88 8.91
CA ARG A 4 0.22 5.69 10.01
C ARG A 4 0.15 7.15 9.62
N ILE A 5 -0.42 7.96 10.48
CA ILE A 5 -0.62 9.38 10.25
C ILE A 5 0.19 10.16 11.28
N GLY A 6 1.16 10.93 10.81
CA GLY A 6 1.94 11.87 11.59
C GLY A 6 1.44 13.31 11.40
N LYS A 7 2.16 14.29 11.97
CA LYS A 7 1.76 15.70 11.87
C LYS A 7 1.75 16.21 10.42
N ASN A 8 2.78 15.90 9.65
CA ASN A 8 2.96 16.43 8.29
C ASN A 8 3.22 15.34 7.24
N ILE A 9 3.26 14.08 7.63
CA ILE A 9 3.57 12.95 6.77
C ILE A 9 2.68 11.78 7.15
N SER A 10 2.18 11.05 6.18
CA SER A 10 1.53 9.76 6.42
C SER A 10 2.26 8.64 5.68
N GLN A 11 2.10 7.42 6.17
CA GLN A 11 2.76 6.23 5.65
C GLN A 11 1.75 5.09 5.54
N PHE A 12 1.73 4.42 4.38
CA PHE A 12 0.89 3.24 4.15
C PHE A 12 1.74 2.07 3.65
N TYR A 13 1.62 0.91 4.29
CA TYR A 13 2.43 -0.27 4.00
C TYR A 13 1.79 -1.58 4.45
N ALA A 14 2.32 -2.71 3.97
CA ALA A 14 1.92 -4.03 4.43
C ALA A 14 2.63 -4.39 5.75
N CYS A 15 1.86 -4.78 6.77
CA CYS A 15 2.40 -5.15 8.08
C CYS A 15 3.41 -6.30 7.98
N SER A 16 3.10 -7.33 7.18
CA SER A 16 4.01 -8.47 6.96
C SER A 16 5.32 -8.07 6.29
N THR A 17 5.28 -7.14 5.34
CA THR A 17 6.47 -6.61 4.67
C THR A 17 7.34 -5.87 5.66
N PHE A 18 6.76 -4.94 6.42
CA PHE A 18 7.49 -4.19 7.44
C PHE A 18 8.12 -5.10 8.52
N TYR A 19 7.39 -6.14 8.93
CA TYR A 19 7.92 -7.12 9.88
C TYR A 19 9.16 -7.84 9.35
N LEU A 20 9.08 -8.35 8.11
CA LEU A 20 10.21 -9.03 7.48
C LEU A 20 11.41 -8.10 7.29
N ASP A 21 11.19 -6.89 6.80
CA ASP A 21 12.25 -5.91 6.59
C ASP A 21 12.89 -5.50 7.92
N SER A 22 12.10 -5.36 9.00
CA SER A 22 12.63 -5.08 10.33
C SER A 22 13.46 -6.22 10.90
N LEU A 23 13.11 -7.47 10.58
CA LEU A 23 13.94 -8.62 10.96
C LEU A 23 15.26 -8.61 10.20
N VAL A 24 15.23 -8.41 8.89
CA VAL A 24 16.46 -8.36 8.06
C VAL A 24 17.42 -7.28 8.53
N CYS A 25 16.90 -6.13 9.00
CA CYS A 25 17.71 -5.04 9.52
C CYS A 25 18.14 -5.19 10.99
N SER A 26 17.71 -6.25 11.69
CA SER A 26 18.10 -6.48 13.09
C SER A 26 19.27 -7.45 13.21
N PRO A 27 20.18 -7.29 14.18
CA PRO A 27 21.33 -8.18 14.36
C PRO A 27 20.97 -9.66 14.54
N GLN A 28 19.82 -9.95 15.17
CA GLN A 28 19.33 -11.31 15.41
C GLN A 28 18.27 -11.74 14.39
N GLY A 29 17.91 -10.90 13.44
CA GLY A 29 16.77 -11.12 12.55
C GLY A 29 16.96 -12.32 11.63
N SER A 30 18.15 -12.54 11.11
CA SER A 30 18.47 -13.72 10.30
C SER A 30 18.30 -15.03 11.07
N GLU A 31 18.70 -15.07 12.35
CA GLU A 31 18.52 -16.23 13.21
C GLU A 31 17.04 -16.49 13.50
N ILE A 32 16.28 -15.44 13.82
CA ILE A 32 14.83 -15.54 14.05
C ILE A 32 14.14 -16.05 12.79
N LEU A 33 14.47 -15.51 11.63
CA LEU A 33 13.90 -15.92 10.35
C LEU A 33 14.22 -17.39 10.05
N MET A 34 15.47 -17.80 10.27
CA MET A 34 15.90 -19.19 10.10
C MET A 34 15.13 -20.15 11.01
N LYS A 35 14.96 -19.80 12.30
CA LYS A 35 14.17 -20.59 13.24
C LYS A 35 12.71 -20.73 12.79
N GLN A 36 12.10 -19.66 12.30
CA GLN A 36 10.74 -19.69 11.77
C GLN A 36 10.63 -20.57 10.51
N MET A 37 11.61 -20.49 9.61
CA MET A 37 11.67 -21.33 8.42
C MET A 37 11.79 -22.82 8.77
N LEU A 38 12.68 -23.16 9.68
CA LEU A 38 12.86 -24.55 10.14
C LEU A 38 11.59 -25.09 10.82
N ALA A 39 10.94 -24.30 11.66
CA ALA A 39 9.68 -24.67 12.29
C ALA A 39 8.56 -24.92 11.25
N ALA A 40 8.43 -24.05 10.26
CA ALA A 40 7.45 -24.22 9.19
C ALA A 40 7.72 -25.49 8.36
N MET A 41 8.99 -25.79 8.07
CA MET A 41 9.37 -27.01 7.37
C MET A 41 9.07 -28.26 8.19
N LYS A 42 9.35 -28.24 9.52
CA LYS A 42 9.06 -29.36 10.43
C LYS A 42 7.57 -29.67 10.52
N ASP A 43 6.75 -28.64 10.55
CA ASP A 43 5.28 -28.78 10.63
C ASP A 43 4.63 -29.02 9.26
N SER A 44 5.40 -29.15 8.17
CA SER A 44 4.91 -29.24 6.79
C SER A 44 3.94 -28.10 6.42
N LYS A 45 4.06 -26.96 7.09
CA LYS A 45 3.25 -25.77 6.82
C LYS A 45 3.96 -24.89 5.80
N PRO A 46 3.23 -24.36 4.80
CA PRO A 46 3.83 -23.38 3.92
C PRO A 46 4.24 -22.15 4.74
N LEU A 47 5.46 -21.67 4.53
CA LEU A 47 5.87 -20.36 5.04
C LEU A 47 4.79 -19.34 4.64
N PRO A 48 4.37 -18.45 5.55
CA PRO A 48 3.51 -17.35 5.20
C PRO A 48 4.29 -16.45 4.22
N ALA A 49 4.18 -16.77 2.92
CA ALA A 49 4.71 -15.90 1.90
C ALA A 49 4.02 -14.54 2.05
N PRO A 50 4.74 -13.43 2.05
CA PRO A 50 4.11 -12.13 2.04
C PRO A 50 3.29 -12.02 0.76
N LYS A 51 1.97 -12.24 0.86
CA LYS A 51 1.02 -12.08 -0.26
C LYS A 51 0.85 -10.62 -0.64
N MET A 52 1.51 -9.71 0.07
CA MET A 52 1.30 -8.28 -0.01
C MET A 52 2.48 -7.59 -0.70
N THR A 53 2.20 -6.42 -1.22
CA THR A 53 3.18 -5.55 -1.88
C THR A 53 4.40 -5.27 -1.00
N LYS A 54 5.54 -5.09 -1.62
CA LYS A 54 6.80 -4.63 -0.98
C LYS A 54 6.91 -3.11 -1.00
N GLU A 55 5.81 -2.42 -1.19
CA GLU A 55 5.76 -0.98 -1.35
C GLU A 55 5.45 -0.29 -0.04
N TYR A 56 6.16 0.82 0.19
CA TYR A 56 5.89 1.79 1.25
C TYR A 56 5.47 3.09 0.58
N HIS A 57 4.27 3.55 0.85
CA HIS A 57 3.77 4.82 0.31
C HIS A 57 3.85 5.89 1.39
N TYR A 58 4.50 7.00 1.06
CA TYR A 58 4.59 8.17 1.92
C TYR A 58 3.87 9.32 1.25
N LYS A 59 2.90 9.91 1.94
CA LYS A 59 2.22 11.12 1.47
C LYS A 59 2.81 12.34 2.14
N ASN A 60 2.96 13.42 1.37
CA ASN A 60 3.62 14.65 1.76
C ASN A 60 5.10 14.47 2.16
N TYR A 61 5.79 13.58 1.47
CA TYR A 61 7.22 13.37 1.67
C TYR A 61 7.95 13.06 0.34
N PRO A 62 8.98 13.85 -0.06
CA PRO A 62 9.25 15.19 0.48
C PRO A 62 8.01 16.09 0.44
N THR A 63 8.03 17.25 1.09
CA THR A 63 6.88 18.15 1.14
C THR A 63 6.25 18.34 -0.25
N ASN A 64 4.92 18.27 -0.34
CA ASN A 64 4.14 18.31 -1.58
C ASN A 64 4.39 17.14 -2.55
N SER A 65 4.87 16.00 -2.06
CA SER A 65 5.11 14.82 -2.88
C SER A 65 4.50 13.55 -2.28
N ILE A 66 4.20 12.58 -3.14
CA ILE A 66 3.95 11.19 -2.74
C ILE A 66 5.17 10.39 -3.15
N THR A 67 5.82 9.74 -2.20
CA THR A 67 6.94 8.85 -2.47
C THR A 67 6.52 7.41 -2.27
N THR A 68 6.73 6.58 -3.29
CA THR A 68 6.62 5.13 -3.18
C THR A 68 8.03 4.56 -3.14
N TYR A 69 8.37 3.96 -2.02
CA TYR A 69 9.61 3.20 -1.84
C TYR A 69 9.32 1.71 -1.98
N ILE A 70 10.14 1.01 -2.79
CA ILE A 70 9.95 -0.40 -3.13
C ILE A 70 11.19 -1.17 -2.72
N GLU A 71 11.06 -2.01 -1.70
CA GLU A 71 12.15 -2.86 -1.19
C GLU A 71 12.24 -4.14 -2.00
N ILE A 72 13.14 -4.16 -2.98
CA ILE A 72 13.48 -5.30 -3.82
C ILE A 72 15.01 -5.42 -3.93
N LYS A 73 15.52 -6.35 -4.74
CA LYS A 73 16.98 -6.57 -4.92
C LYS A 73 17.73 -5.27 -5.24
N THR A 74 17.22 -4.45 -6.13
CA THR A 74 17.65 -3.06 -6.36
C THR A 74 16.50 -2.16 -5.94
N PRO A 75 16.58 -1.47 -4.77
CA PRO A 75 15.48 -0.66 -4.25
C PRO A 75 15.13 0.46 -5.22
N ARG A 76 13.85 0.77 -5.32
CA ARG A 76 13.35 1.81 -6.20
C ARG A 76 12.57 2.85 -5.44
N MET A 77 12.73 4.08 -5.87
CA MET A 77 11.97 5.21 -5.35
C MET A 77 11.24 5.92 -6.50
N ILE A 78 9.94 6.11 -6.32
CA ILE A 78 9.07 6.83 -7.24
C ILE A 78 8.54 8.04 -6.50
N THR A 79 8.78 9.23 -7.03
CA THR A 79 8.23 10.46 -6.47
C THR A 79 7.20 11.05 -7.43
N GLU A 80 6.02 11.35 -6.90
CA GLU A 80 4.88 11.91 -7.63
C GLU A 80 4.40 13.18 -6.92
N LYS A 81 3.70 14.04 -7.65
CA LYS A 81 3.11 15.24 -7.06
C LYS A 81 1.97 14.89 -6.09
N TYR A 82 1.94 15.56 -4.93
CA TYR A 82 0.89 15.41 -3.93
C TYR A 82 -0.32 16.25 -4.31
N GLU A 83 -1.18 15.68 -5.16
CA GLU A 83 -2.41 16.33 -5.62
C GLU A 83 -3.62 15.61 -5.03
N LYS A 84 -4.57 16.40 -4.49
CA LYS A 84 -5.85 15.86 -3.99
C LYS A 84 -6.62 15.25 -5.15
N GLN A 85 -7.25 14.11 -4.92
CA GLN A 85 -8.17 13.52 -5.87
C GLN A 85 -9.40 14.44 -6.01
N GLN A 86 -9.95 14.49 -7.22
CA GLN A 86 -11.19 15.22 -7.48
C GLN A 86 -12.38 14.36 -7.02
N TRP A 87 -12.81 14.59 -5.79
CA TRP A 87 -13.91 13.87 -5.17
C TRP A 87 -15.25 14.50 -5.53
N GLN A 88 -16.18 13.68 -6.00
CA GLN A 88 -17.60 14.00 -6.08
C GLN A 88 -18.26 13.50 -4.80
N LEU A 89 -18.73 14.40 -3.96
CA LEU A 89 -19.46 14.07 -2.73
C LEU A 89 -20.89 13.70 -3.07
N LEU A 90 -21.41 12.66 -2.41
CA LEU A 90 -22.78 12.16 -2.59
C LEU A 90 -23.53 12.19 -1.25
N ASP A 91 -24.86 12.29 -1.31
CA ASP A 91 -25.71 12.41 -0.12
C ASP A 91 -25.94 11.06 0.63
N SER A 92 -25.41 9.97 0.10
CA SER A 92 -25.54 8.66 0.74
C SER A 92 -24.76 8.62 2.06
N THR A 93 -25.41 8.03 3.07
CA THR A 93 -24.81 7.85 4.41
C THR A 93 -24.87 6.39 4.83
N ARG A 94 -23.88 5.95 5.62
CA ARG A 94 -23.80 4.60 6.18
C ARG A 94 -22.98 4.60 7.47
N ASN A 95 -23.34 3.78 8.45
CA ASN A 95 -22.47 3.56 9.61
C ASN A 95 -21.44 2.46 9.29
N ILE A 96 -20.16 2.74 9.49
CA ILE A 96 -19.06 1.80 9.27
C ILE A 96 -18.15 1.84 10.50
N SER A 97 -17.93 0.69 11.12
CA SER A 97 -17.06 0.56 12.31
C SER A 97 -17.43 1.54 13.43
N GLY A 98 -18.71 1.89 13.58
CA GLY A 98 -19.23 2.81 14.59
C GLY A 98 -19.21 4.29 14.16
N TYR A 99 -18.70 4.62 12.98
CA TYR A 99 -18.64 6.00 12.48
C TYR A 99 -19.74 6.29 11.46
N PRO A 100 -20.45 7.42 11.57
CA PRO A 100 -21.32 7.91 10.50
C PRO A 100 -20.44 8.36 9.31
N CYS A 101 -20.63 7.72 8.17
CA CYS A 101 -19.83 7.96 6.98
C CYS A 101 -20.69 8.50 5.85
N LYS A 102 -20.10 9.37 5.03
CA LYS A 102 -20.65 9.87 3.77
C LYS A 102 -19.92 9.24 2.59
N LEU A 103 -20.62 9.14 1.47
CA LEU A 103 -20.07 8.58 0.24
C LEU A 103 -19.43 9.65 -0.63
N ALA A 104 -18.27 9.35 -1.19
CA ALA A 104 -17.64 10.12 -2.26
C ALA A 104 -17.16 9.19 -3.37
N VAL A 105 -17.07 9.72 -4.59
CA VAL A 105 -16.60 8.98 -5.77
C VAL A 105 -15.50 9.79 -6.46
N CYS A 106 -14.47 9.11 -6.95
CA CYS A 106 -13.46 9.74 -7.81
C CYS A 106 -12.98 8.79 -8.90
N GLN A 107 -12.44 9.38 -9.97
CA GLN A 107 -11.61 8.64 -10.90
C GLN A 107 -10.14 8.86 -10.54
N PHE A 108 -9.41 7.78 -10.32
CA PHE A 108 -8.01 7.86 -9.97
C PHE A 108 -7.24 6.66 -10.54
N ARG A 109 -6.11 6.95 -11.21
CA ARG A 109 -5.22 5.92 -11.78
C ARG A 109 -5.92 4.90 -12.68
N GLY A 110 -6.84 5.39 -13.52
CA GLY A 110 -7.58 4.57 -14.49
C GLY A 110 -8.67 3.68 -13.89
N ARG A 111 -9.08 3.96 -12.65
CA ARG A 111 -10.18 3.31 -11.96
C ARG A 111 -11.14 4.31 -11.35
N THR A 112 -12.40 3.89 -11.20
CA THR A 112 -13.41 4.62 -10.43
C THR A 112 -13.48 4.01 -9.03
N TYR A 113 -13.35 4.84 -8.01
CA TYR A 113 -13.39 4.44 -6.60
C TYR A 113 -14.60 5.03 -5.89
N LYS A 114 -15.18 4.25 -4.98
CA LYS A 114 -16.18 4.67 -4.01
C LYS A 114 -15.52 4.70 -2.65
N ALA A 115 -15.53 5.86 -1.98
CA ALA A 115 -14.94 6.03 -0.66
C ALA A 115 -16.02 6.45 0.34
N TRP A 116 -16.04 5.77 1.49
CA TRP A 116 -16.81 6.17 2.65
C TRP A 116 -15.87 6.85 3.64
N TYR A 117 -16.17 8.08 4.00
CA TYR A 117 -15.35 8.88 4.90
C TYR A 117 -16.19 9.42 6.05
N THR A 118 -15.56 9.60 7.21
CA THR A 118 -16.19 10.18 8.39
C THR A 118 -15.62 11.53 8.73
N MET A 119 -16.49 12.49 9.03
CA MET A 119 -16.10 13.82 9.52
C MET A 119 -15.83 13.86 11.03
N GLU A 120 -16.16 12.78 11.78
CA GLU A 120 -15.83 12.69 13.21
C GLU A 120 -14.32 12.56 13.45
N ILE A 121 -13.56 12.23 12.41
CA ILE A 121 -12.10 12.20 12.43
C ILE A 121 -11.62 13.22 11.39
N GLU A 122 -11.32 14.42 11.87
CA GLU A 122 -10.92 15.58 11.06
C GLU A 122 -9.48 15.42 10.48
N ILE A 123 -9.25 14.34 9.76
CA ILE A 123 -7.97 14.02 9.14
C ILE A 123 -8.23 13.66 7.68
N GLU A 124 -7.80 14.50 6.75
CA GLU A 124 -7.99 14.32 5.30
C GLU A 124 -7.13 13.19 4.71
N GLU A 125 -7.13 12.01 5.34
CA GLU A 125 -6.25 10.91 5.01
C GLU A 125 -7.02 9.62 4.66
N GLY A 126 -6.33 8.69 3.99
CA GLY A 126 -6.88 7.39 3.60
C GLY A 126 -5.78 6.38 3.26
N PRO A 127 -6.16 5.13 2.95
CA PRO A 127 -5.22 4.10 2.56
C PRO A 127 -4.53 4.43 1.23
N TRP A 128 -3.39 3.80 0.99
CA TRP A 128 -2.57 3.93 -0.21
C TRP A 128 -2.26 5.41 -0.53
N LYS A 129 -2.60 5.90 -1.71
CA LYS A 129 -2.39 7.30 -2.16
C LYS A 129 -3.63 8.19 -1.97
N PHE A 130 -4.72 7.66 -1.40
CA PHE A 130 -5.97 8.41 -1.24
C PHE A 130 -5.90 9.41 -0.09
N HIS A 131 -6.45 10.63 -0.33
CA HIS A 131 -6.53 11.72 0.64
C HIS A 131 -7.46 12.83 0.15
N GLY A 132 -7.66 13.86 0.93
CA GLY A 132 -8.30 15.11 0.52
C GLY A 132 -9.83 15.15 0.64
N LEU A 133 -10.48 14.13 1.22
CA LEU A 133 -11.85 14.22 1.70
C LEU A 133 -11.90 14.99 3.04
N PRO A 134 -13.00 15.64 3.39
CA PRO A 134 -13.13 16.36 4.66
C PRO A 134 -13.32 15.39 5.84
N GLY A 135 -12.34 14.55 6.08
CA GLY A 135 -12.31 13.51 7.09
C GLY A 135 -11.60 12.23 6.68
N LEU A 136 -11.50 11.28 7.61
CA LEU A 136 -10.80 10.03 7.38
C LEU A 136 -11.59 9.09 6.46
N ILE A 137 -10.93 8.56 5.45
CA ILE A 137 -11.48 7.48 4.62
C ILE A 137 -11.49 6.18 5.43
N VAL A 138 -12.68 5.71 5.75
CA VAL A 138 -12.91 4.49 6.56
C VAL A 138 -13.00 3.26 5.68
N GLU A 139 -13.57 3.40 4.49
CA GLU A 139 -13.65 2.33 3.51
C GLU A 139 -13.49 2.90 2.11
N ILE A 140 -12.78 2.20 1.25
CA ILE A 140 -12.66 2.55 -0.15
C ILE A 140 -12.51 1.28 -1.00
N ALA A 141 -13.25 1.21 -2.10
CA ALA A 141 -13.15 0.14 -3.07
C ALA A 141 -13.28 0.67 -4.50
N ASP A 142 -12.67 -0.01 -5.48
CA ASP A 142 -12.99 0.26 -6.88
C ASP A 142 -14.36 -0.36 -7.22
N ILE A 143 -15.00 0.12 -8.29
CA ILE A 143 -16.37 -0.28 -8.64
C ILE A 143 -16.55 -1.78 -8.94
N TRP A 144 -15.45 -2.49 -9.20
CA TRP A 144 -15.44 -3.95 -9.42
C TRP A 144 -15.00 -4.76 -8.21
N ASP A 145 -14.73 -4.08 -7.06
CA ASP A 145 -14.23 -4.68 -5.81
C ASP A 145 -12.93 -5.49 -5.96
N HIS A 146 -12.10 -5.12 -6.95
CA HIS A 146 -10.77 -5.72 -7.11
C HIS A 146 -9.80 -5.24 -6.02
N TYR A 147 -9.97 -4.02 -5.55
CA TYR A 147 -9.21 -3.39 -4.48
C TYR A 147 -10.18 -2.81 -3.46
N HIS A 148 -10.09 -3.32 -2.25
CA HIS A 148 -10.96 -2.93 -1.15
C HIS A 148 -10.15 -2.76 0.13
N PHE A 149 -10.27 -1.60 0.76
CA PHE A 149 -9.67 -1.28 2.04
C PHE A 149 -10.75 -0.86 3.00
N THR A 150 -10.80 -1.50 4.17
CA THR A 150 -11.73 -1.15 5.25
C THR A 150 -10.94 -0.96 6.53
N LEU A 151 -11.25 0.09 7.28
CA LEU A 151 -10.71 0.33 8.61
C LEU A 151 -11.26 -0.71 9.59
N ILE A 152 -10.39 -1.52 10.16
CA ILE A 152 -10.75 -2.57 11.13
C ILE A 152 -10.38 -2.18 12.57
N GLY A 153 -9.60 -1.13 12.75
CA GLY A 153 -9.20 -0.65 14.08
C GLY A 153 -8.28 0.56 13.99
N MET A 154 -8.23 1.32 15.06
CA MET A 154 -7.41 2.52 15.18
C MET A 154 -6.76 2.60 16.57
N ARG A 155 -5.53 3.09 16.60
CA ARG A 155 -4.80 3.41 17.84
C ARG A 155 -4.29 4.84 17.77
N ARG A 156 -4.51 5.60 18.86
CA ARG A 156 -4.10 7.02 18.95
C ARG A 156 -2.98 7.25 19.97
N GLU A 157 -2.72 6.30 20.85
CA GLU A 157 -1.75 6.44 21.95
C GLU A 157 -0.51 5.60 21.73
N ASN A 158 0.61 6.02 22.31
CA ASN A 158 1.90 5.34 22.27
C ASN A 158 2.39 5.04 20.82
N ILE A 159 2.16 5.99 19.92
CA ILE A 159 2.54 5.87 18.51
C ILE A 159 3.90 6.51 18.31
N LYS A 160 4.86 5.74 17.79
CA LYS A 160 6.16 6.29 17.36
C LYS A 160 5.95 7.29 16.21
N PRO A 161 6.76 8.34 16.10
CA PRO A 161 6.71 9.26 14.96
C PRO A 161 6.76 8.52 13.62
N VAL A 162 6.05 9.06 12.64
CA VAL A 162 6.19 8.58 11.25
C VAL A 162 7.48 9.15 10.69
N CYS A 163 8.38 8.28 10.26
CA CYS A 163 9.63 8.64 9.61
C CYS A 163 9.78 7.88 8.29
N PHE A 164 10.58 8.42 7.39
CA PHE A 164 10.90 7.72 6.16
C PHE A 164 11.77 6.50 6.51
N TYR A 165 11.25 5.32 6.16
CA TYR A 165 11.99 4.06 6.27
C TYR A 165 12.63 3.75 4.92
N ARG A 166 13.90 3.54 4.92
CA ARG A 166 14.65 2.95 3.81
C ARG A 166 15.76 2.08 4.40
N THR A 167 16.17 1.08 3.67
CA THR A 167 17.45 0.42 3.92
C THR A 167 18.58 1.38 3.50
N ASP A 168 19.62 1.48 4.32
CA ASP A 168 20.83 2.27 3.97
C ASP A 168 21.61 1.53 2.87
N ARG A 169 21.17 1.74 1.63
CA ARG A 169 21.76 1.16 0.44
C ARG A 169 22.02 2.25 -0.60
N ASP A 170 23.23 2.21 -1.15
CA ASP A 170 23.69 3.18 -2.15
C ASP A 170 23.19 2.87 -3.56
N ASP A 171 22.64 1.66 -3.79
CA ASP A 171 22.16 1.15 -5.09
C ASP A 171 20.69 1.48 -5.40
N MET A 172 20.10 2.46 -4.73
CA MET A 172 18.71 2.86 -4.93
C MET A 172 18.51 3.60 -6.26
N GLU A 173 17.56 3.13 -7.06
CA GLU A 173 17.18 3.75 -8.33
C GLU A 173 15.98 4.69 -8.18
N ASN A 174 16.12 5.92 -8.67
CA ASN A 174 14.98 6.82 -8.87
C ASN A 174 14.36 6.54 -10.24
N VAL A 175 13.11 6.12 -10.26
CA VAL A 175 12.40 5.79 -11.49
C VAL A 175 11.09 6.57 -11.61
N SER A 176 10.67 6.86 -12.81
CA SER A 176 9.35 7.43 -13.02
C SER A 176 8.25 6.40 -12.76
N ARG A 177 7.08 6.85 -12.31
CA ARG A 177 5.92 5.97 -12.12
C ARG A 177 5.58 5.17 -13.38
N ILE A 178 5.54 5.83 -14.52
CA ILE A 178 5.18 5.20 -15.80
C ILE A 178 6.18 4.13 -16.20
N GLU A 179 7.46 4.41 -16.06
CA GLU A 179 8.54 3.45 -16.33
C GLU A 179 8.42 2.20 -15.45
N TYR A 180 8.22 2.41 -14.13
CA TYR A 180 8.03 1.31 -13.19
C TYR A 180 6.81 0.45 -13.54
N LEU A 181 5.66 1.06 -13.85
CA LEU A 181 4.44 0.34 -14.19
C LEU A 181 4.57 -0.45 -15.51
N LYS A 182 5.21 0.14 -16.53
CA LYS A 182 5.51 -0.56 -17.79
C LYS A 182 6.42 -1.76 -17.55
N GLY A 183 7.52 -1.58 -16.82
CA GLY A 183 8.44 -2.66 -16.47
C GLY A 183 7.76 -3.78 -15.67
N SER A 184 6.94 -3.43 -14.69
CA SER A 184 6.16 -4.40 -13.89
C SER A 184 5.19 -5.20 -14.75
N ARG A 185 4.52 -4.56 -15.71
CA ARG A 185 3.61 -5.23 -16.66
C ARG A 185 4.35 -6.20 -17.58
N GLU A 186 5.52 -5.82 -18.06
CA GLU A 186 6.34 -6.72 -18.90
C GLU A 186 6.82 -7.94 -18.11
N GLN A 187 7.32 -7.75 -16.90
CA GLN A 187 7.70 -8.85 -16.02
C GLN A 187 6.52 -9.79 -15.76
N TYR A 188 5.34 -9.24 -15.50
CA TYR A 188 4.14 -10.02 -15.31
C TYR A 188 3.79 -10.86 -16.54
N LYS A 189 3.84 -10.30 -17.75
CA LYS A 189 3.63 -11.05 -19.00
C LYS A 189 4.60 -12.22 -19.15
N LEU A 190 5.87 -12.01 -18.80
CA LEU A 190 6.89 -13.06 -18.84
C LEU A 190 6.60 -14.18 -17.85
N ILE A 191 6.20 -13.83 -16.61
CA ILE A 191 5.81 -14.79 -15.58
C ILE A 191 4.57 -15.59 -16.03
N GLN A 192 3.57 -14.92 -16.58
CA GLN A 192 2.37 -15.59 -17.12
C GLN A 192 2.73 -16.60 -18.22
N LYS A 193 3.59 -16.22 -19.18
CA LYS A 193 4.05 -17.14 -20.24
C LYS A 193 4.72 -18.38 -19.67
N ARG A 194 5.57 -18.22 -18.65
CA ARG A 194 6.24 -19.33 -17.96
C ARG A 194 5.26 -20.25 -17.22
N LYS A 195 4.30 -19.67 -16.50
CA LYS A 195 3.26 -20.41 -15.77
C LYS A 195 2.31 -21.15 -16.70
N LYS A 196 1.88 -20.53 -17.78
CA LYS A 196 1.03 -21.17 -18.82
C LYS A 196 1.70 -22.41 -19.40
N ARG A 197 3.02 -22.40 -19.64
CA ARG A 197 3.78 -23.57 -20.09
C ARG A 197 3.77 -24.73 -19.08
N ARG A 198 3.48 -24.43 -17.79
CA ARG A 198 3.37 -25.43 -16.70
C ARG A 198 1.93 -25.77 -16.35
N GLY A 199 0.94 -25.38 -17.17
CA GLY A 199 -0.49 -25.61 -16.94
C GLY A 199 -1.07 -24.78 -15.77
N GLN A 200 -0.38 -23.73 -15.32
CA GLN A 200 -0.83 -22.87 -14.22
C GLN A 200 -1.39 -21.57 -14.76
N THR A 201 -2.56 -21.15 -14.26
CA THR A 201 -3.13 -19.83 -14.53
C THR A 201 -2.85 -18.90 -13.37
N MET A 202 -2.64 -17.62 -13.67
CA MET A 202 -2.50 -16.56 -12.70
C MET A 202 -3.29 -15.34 -13.19
N ALA A 203 -4.29 -14.95 -12.42
CA ALA A 203 -4.97 -13.66 -12.63
C ALA A 203 -4.29 -12.61 -11.75
N TYR A 204 -3.97 -11.48 -12.34
CA TYR A 204 -3.47 -10.30 -11.64
C TYR A 204 -4.02 -9.06 -12.32
N ASP A 205 -4.48 -8.15 -11.52
CA ASP A 205 -4.94 -6.85 -11.99
C ASP A 205 -4.07 -5.76 -11.37
N PHE A 206 -3.67 -4.78 -12.18
CA PHE A 206 -2.83 -3.69 -11.70
C PHE A 206 -3.69 -2.62 -11.03
N LEU A 207 -3.26 -2.16 -9.84
CA LEU A 207 -3.92 -1.11 -9.09
C LEU A 207 -4.01 0.20 -9.89
N GLU A 208 -2.97 0.50 -10.65
CA GLU A 208 -2.91 1.65 -11.56
C GLU A 208 -3.04 1.19 -13.01
N ARG A 209 -3.92 1.82 -13.79
CA ARG A 209 -4.21 1.47 -15.19
C ARG A 209 -3.99 2.60 -16.19
N ASP A 210 -3.63 3.80 -15.74
CA ASP A 210 -3.49 5.04 -16.52
C ASP A 210 -2.09 5.26 -17.12
N TYR A 211 -1.44 4.21 -17.62
CA TYR A 211 -0.05 4.25 -18.09
C TYR A 211 0.12 3.69 -19.52
N HIS A 212 -0.81 3.99 -20.38
CA HIS A 212 -0.79 3.60 -21.80
C HIS A 212 0.09 4.52 -22.63
#